data_b374621bee312026e958c71858d56e46
#
_entry.id   b374621bee312026e958c71858d56e46
#
_cell.length_a   1.000
_cell.length_b   1.000
_cell.length_c   1.000
_cell.angle_alpha   90.00
_cell.angle_beta   90.00
_cell.angle_gamma   90.00
#
_symmetry.space_group_name_H-M   'P 1'
#
loop_
_entity.id
_entity.type
_entity.pdbx_description
1 polymer ?
#
loop_
_entity_poly.entity_id
_entity_poly.type
_entity_poly.pdbx_seq_one_letter_code
_entity_poly.pdbx_strand_id
1 'polypeptide(L)'
;MNYHKIEKASVSNGPGVRVVLWVSGCSIHCCGCHNPETWDPESGMLFDEAAKEELFKALDHEYIQGITFSGGHPLEPENISTVYQLITEIRERFPEKDIWLYTGYVLPKKIDPFMSLLDWTVFKCDVVVDGPFIEDQKDLTLLFRGSRNQRVVYIPDSYIENGTYHWHVLTDEEIRKGVFS
;
A
#
# COMPACT_ATOMS: atom_id res chain seq x y z
N MET A 1 -13.25 -7.15 6.98
CA MET A 1 -11.80 -6.93 7.11
C MET A 1 -11.44 -6.73 8.57
N ASN A 2 -10.38 -7.37 9.05
CA ASN A 2 -9.79 -7.07 10.35
C ASN A 2 -8.52 -6.23 10.18
N TYR A 3 -8.09 -5.55 11.25
CA TYR A 3 -6.88 -4.73 11.29
C TYR A 3 -6.22 -4.81 12.66
N HIS A 4 -4.90 -4.59 12.71
CA HIS A 4 -4.14 -4.60 13.97
C HIS A 4 -4.04 -3.21 14.60
N LYS A 5 -3.83 -2.18 13.81
CA LYS A 5 -3.77 -0.79 14.32
C LYS A 5 -3.95 0.24 13.21
N ILE A 6 -4.36 1.43 13.63
CA ILE A 6 -4.23 2.68 12.86
C ILE A 6 -3.07 3.46 13.48
N GLU A 7 -1.95 3.54 12.79
CA GLU A 7 -0.80 4.34 13.20
C GLU A 7 -0.97 5.75 12.67
N LYS A 8 -1.26 6.69 13.59
CA LYS A 8 -1.71 8.05 13.22
C LYS A 8 -0.60 8.97 12.71
N ALA A 9 0.67 8.63 12.98
CA ALA A 9 1.82 9.43 12.55
C ALA A 9 3.05 8.51 12.39
N SER A 10 3.28 8.03 11.18
CA SER A 10 4.44 7.22 10.79
C SER A 10 5.34 8.01 9.84
N VAL A 11 6.65 7.77 9.91
CA VAL A 11 7.67 8.35 9.01
C VAL A 11 8.48 7.27 8.27
N SER A 12 8.14 6.00 8.48
CA SER A 12 8.89 4.86 7.93
C SER A 12 8.19 4.13 6.79
N ASN A 13 6.93 4.44 6.52
CA ASN A 13 6.09 3.71 5.57
C ASN A 13 5.74 4.54 4.31
N GLY A 14 6.63 5.43 3.92
CA GLY A 14 6.50 6.38 2.83
C GLY A 14 7.03 7.76 3.25
N PRO A 15 7.10 8.74 2.32
CA PRO A 15 7.61 10.08 2.61
C PRO A 15 6.66 10.87 3.52
N GLY A 16 7.21 11.83 4.25
CA GLY A 16 6.48 12.72 5.16
C GLY A 16 5.90 11.99 6.37
N VAL A 17 5.00 12.67 7.08
CA VAL A 17 4.22 12.07 8.18
C VAL A 17 2.92 11.53 7.61
N ARG A 18 2.61 10.26 7.89
CA ARG A 18 1.46 9.60 7.28
C ARG A 18 0.70 8.70 8.24
N VAL A 19 -0.56 8.49 7.95
CA VAL A 19 -1.36 7.47 8.61
C VAL A 19 -1.03 6.11 7.99
N VAL A 20 -0.93 5.06 8.80
CA VAL A 20 -0.78 3.68 8.30
C VAL A 20 -1.92 2.82 8.84
N LEU A 21 -2.65 2.19 7.94
CA LEU A 21 -3.62 1.14 8.28
C LEU A 21 -2.95 -0.22 8.14
N TRP A 22 -2.80 -0.92 9.27
CA TRP A 22 -2.20 -2.25 9.35
C TRP A 22 -3.30 -3.31 9.31
N VAL A 23 -3.59 -3.86 8.13
CA VAL A 23 -4.65 -4.86 7.94
C VAL A 23 -4.21 -6.26 8.41
N SER A 24 -5.17 -7.14 8.69
CA SER A 24 -4.96 -8.57 8.96
C SER A 24 -5.21 -9.40 7.70
N GLY A 25 -4.63 -10.61 7.67
CA GLY A 25 -4.72 -11.54 6.54
C GLY A 25 -3.58 -11.35 5.54
N CYS A 26 -2.79 -12.41 5.36
CA CYS A 26 -1.73 -12.49 4.34
C CYS A 26 -1.45 -13.94 3.99
N SER A 27 -1.75 -14.34 2.77
CA SER A 27 -1.50 -15.72 2.29
C SER A 27 -0.06 -15.97 1.84
N ILE A 28 0.77 -14.92 1.73
CA ILE A 28 2.13 -15.00 1.18
C ILE A 28 3.14 -15.58 2.19
N HIS A 29 2.99 -15.26 3.48
CA HIS A 29 3.81 -15.79 4.58
C HIS A 29 5.32 -15.72 4.30
N CYS A 30 5.83 -14.55 3.93
CA CYS A 30 7.25 -14.36 3.62
C CYS A 30 8.15 -14.80 4.78
N CYS A 31 9.21 -15.58 4.50
CA CYS A 31 10.23 -15.89 5.50
C CYS A 31 10.89 -14.60 6.00
N GLY A 32 11.00 -14.43 7.32
CA GLY A 32 11.54 -13.21 7.93
C GLY A 32 10.61 -11.99 7.86
N CYS A 33 9.30 -12.20 7.64
CA CYS A 33 8.30 -11.13 7.67
C CYS A 33 8.40 -10.30 8.95
N HIS A 34 8.26 -8.98 8.85
CA HIS A 34 8.31 -8.07 10.01
C HIS A 34 7.00 -8.08 10.83
N ASN A 35 5.89 -8.54 10.22
CA ASN A 35 4.56 -8.50 10.84
C ASN A 35 3.86 -9.88 10.78
N PRO A 36 4.50 -10.96 11.26
CA PRO A 36 3.91 -12.30 11.18
C PRO A 36 2.60 -12.42 11.96
N GLU A 37 2.38 -11.57 12.95
CA GLU A 37 1.13 -11.49 13.72
C GLU A 37 -0.07 -11.08 12.87
N THR A 38 0.16 -10.46 11.71
CA THR A 38 -0.90 -10.03 10.79
C THR A 38 -1.30 -11.09 9.76
N TRP A 39 -0.70 -12.28 9.76
CA TRP A 39 -0.97 -13.30 8.74
C TRP A 39 -2.38 -13.89 8.85
N ASP A 40 -2.86 -14.11 10.08
CA ASP A 40 -4.20 -14.64 10.32
C ASP A 40 -5.27 -13.57 10.03
N PRO A 41 -6.19 -13.79 9.09
CA PRO A 41 -7.25 -12.83 8.76
C PRO A 41 -8.24 -12.60 9.91
N GLU A 42 -8.34 -13.53 10.87
CA GLU A 42 -9.19 -13.41 12.06
C GLU A 42 -8.49 -12.66 13.21
N SER A 43 -7.19 -12.36 13.08
CA SER A 43 -6.43 -11.63 14.09
C SER A 43 -6.77 -10.14 14.12
N GLY A 44 -6.42 -9.47 15.22
CA GLY A 44 -6.67 -8.05 15.40
C GLY A 44 -8.11 -7.70 15.76
N MET A 45 -8.60 -6.58 15.24
CA MET A 45 -9.93 -6.02 15.53
C MET A 45 -10.74 -5.89 14.25
N LEU A 46 -12.06 -5.98 14.35
CA LEU A 46 -12.95 -5.72 13.22
C LEU A 46 -12.84 -4.24 12.80
N PHE A 47 -12.62 -3.99 11.51
CA PHE A 47 -12.65 -2.64 10.95
C PHE A 47 -14.10 -2.21 10.72
N ASP A 48 -14.66 -1.58 11.76
CA ASP A 48 -16.03 -1.08 11.80
C ASP A 48 -16.11 0.44 11.51
N GLU A 49 -17.29 1.03 11.63
CA GLU A 49 -17.48 2.47 11.39
C GLU A 49 -16.70 3.33 12.40
N ALA A 50 -16.49 2.88 13.63
CA ALA A 50 -15.71 3.62 14.62
C ALA A 50 -14.22 3.65 14.24
N ALA A 51 -13.67 2.52 13.75
CA ALA A 51 -12.31 2.45 13.23
C ALA A 51 -12.15 3.31 11.97
N LYS A 52 -13.17 3.33 11.10
CA LYS A 52 -13.22 4.20 9.93
C LYS A 52 -13.19 5.68 10.32
N GLU A 53 -14.02 6.09 11.26
CA GLU A 53 -14.01 7.47 11.78
C GLU A 53 -12.65 7.85 12.38
N GLU A 54 -12.03 6.94 13.13
CA GLU A 54 -10.69 7.15 13.69
C GLU A 54 -9.65 7.37 12.58
N LEU A 55 -9.68 6.56 11.52
CA LEU A 55 -8.81 6.68 10.36
C LEU A 55 -8.96 8.04 9.67
N PHE A 56 -10.20 8.43 9.36
CA PHE A 56 -10.50 9.68 8.67
C PHE A 56 -10.14 10.90 9.52
N LYS A 57 -10.40 10.85 10.82
CA LYS A 57 -9.99 11.90 11.76
C LYS A 57 -8.46 12.04 11.82
N ALA A 58 -7.71 10.94 11.74
CA ALA A 58 -6.26 10.99 11.69
C ALA A 58 -5.75 11.60 10.37
N LEU A 59 -6.43 11.36 9.26
CA LEU A 59 -6.09 11.93 7.95
C LEU A 59 -6.38 13.42 7.86
N ASP A 60 -7.37 13.92 8.61
CA ASP A 60 -7.82 15.33 8.58
C ASP A 60 -6.88 16.28 9.34
N HIS A 61 -5.58 16.06 9.27
CA HIS A 61 -4.58 16.95 9.81
C HIS A 61 -3.68 17.48 8.69
N GLU A 62 -3.41 18.78 8.65
CA GLU A 62 -2.60 19.43 7.62
C GLU A 62 -1.18 18.85 7.51
N TYR A 63 -0.59 18.44 8.64
CA TYR A 63 0.76 17.85 8.67
C TYR A 63 0.82 16.42 8.15
N ILE A 64 -0.32 15.75 7.95
CA ILE A 64 -0.37 14.40 7.39
C ILE A 64 -0.28 14.49 5.87
N GLN A 65 0.76 13.89 5.30
CA GLN A 65 0.98 13.85 3.86
C GLN A 65 0.00 12.90 3.16
N GLY A 66 -0.30 11.77 3.74
CA GLY A 66 -1.15 10.77 3.12
C GLY A 66 -1.36 9.53 3.96
N ILE A 67 -1.78 8.45 3.31
CA ILE A 67 -2.03 7.16 3.94
C ILE A 67 -1.18 6.06 3.31
N THR A 68 -0.83 5.06 4.11
CA THR A 68 -0.25 3.80 3.66
C THR A 68 -1.10 2.62 4.11
N PHE A 69 -1.47 1.75 3.18
CA PHE A 69 -2.08 0.46 3.46
C PHE A 69 -0.99 -0.61 3.53
N SER A 70 -0.86 -1.28 4.67
CA SER A 70 0.19 -2.26 4.96
C SER A 70 -0.28 -3.27 6.02
N GLY A 71 0.64 -4.00 6.67
CA GLY A 71 0.37 -4.96 7.73
C GLY A 71 0.44 -6.38 7.22
N GLY A 72 -0.70 -7.04 7.10
CA GLY A 72 -0.88 -8.26 6.33
C GLY A 72 -0.80 -7.96 4.84
N HIS A 73 -1.84 -8.27 4.10
CA HIS A 73 -1.86 -8.00 2.66
C HIS A 73 -3.17 -7.29 2.26
N PRO A 74 -3.11 -5.98 1.93
CA PRO A 74 -4.30 -5.18 1.60
C PRO A 74 -5.11 -5.70 0.40
N LEU A 75 -4.47 -6.44 -0.51
CA LEU A 75 -5.11 -6.97 -1.72
C LEU A 75 -5.59 -8.43 -1.56
N GLU A 76 -5.61 -8.99 -0.34
CA GLU A 76 -6.26 -10.30 -0.09
C GLU A 76 -7.77 -10.21 -0.37
N PRO A 77 -8.40 -11.33 -0.78
CA PRO A 77 -9.84 -11.35 -1.06
C PRO A 77 -10.71 -10.79 0.06
N GLU A 78 -10.32 -11.02 1.32
CA GLU A 78 -11.03 -10.55 2.52
C GLU A 78 -10.90 -9.04 2.74
N ASN A 79 -9.84 -8.42 2.22
CA ASN A 79 -9.47 -7.04 2.48
C ASN A 79 -9.83 -6.10 1.31
N ILE A 80 -9.64 -6.57 0.08
CA ILE A 80 -9.60 -5.74 -1.12
C ILE A 80 -10.86 -4.88 -1.32
N SER A 81 -12.04 -5.41 -0.99
CA SER A 81 -13.29 -4.67 -1.14
C SER A 81 -13.34 -3.46 -0.21
N THR A 82 -12.97 -3.65 1.06
CA THR A 82 -12.91 -2.56 2.06
C THR A 82 -11.81 -1.56 1.72
N VAL A 83 -10.63 -2.05 1.33
CA VAL A 83 -9.49 -1.19 0.92
C VAL A 83 -9.85 -0.34 -0.29
N TYR A 84 -10.50 -0.91 -1.31
CA TYR A 84 -10.97 -0.15 -2.49
C TYR A 84 -11.97 0.95 -2.12
N GLN A 85 -12.93 0.65 -1.23
CA GLN A 85 -13.90 1.63 -0.75
C GLN A 85 -13.22 2.76 0.02
N LEU A 86 -12.29 2.43 0.92
CA LEU A 86 -11.52 3.42 1.68
C LEU A 86 -10.70 4.32 0.76
N ILE A 87 -9.96 3.75 -0.19
CA ILE A 87 -9.19 4.52 -1.18
C ILE A 87 -10.10 5.47 -1.97
N THR A 88 -11.26 4.98 -2.40
CA THR A 88 -12.21 5.80 -3.16
C THR A 88 -12.72 6.98 -2.32
N GLU A 89 -13.13 6.73 -1.08
CA GLU A 89 -13.62 7.77 -0.19
C GLU A 89 -12.50 8.77 0.23
N ILE A 90 -11.27 8.28 0.42
CA ILE A 90 -10.11 9.14 0.70
C ILE A 90 -9.83 10.07 -0.48
N ARG A 91 -9.87 9.58 -1.72
CA ARG A 91 -9.70 10.42 -2.93
C ARG A 91 -10.76 11.51 -3.05
N GLU A 92 -11.99 11.22 -2.62
CA GLU A 92 -13.09 12.20 -2.65
C GLU A 92 -12.96 13.27 -1.55
N ARG A 93 -12.55 12.86 -0.34
CA ARG A 93 -12.51 13.75 0.84
C ARG A 93 -11.18 14.50 1.00
N PHE A 94 -10.08 13.89 0.59
CA PHE A 94 -8.72 14.39 0.76
C PHE A 94 -7.93 14.23 -0.55
N PRO A 95 -8.31 14.92 -1.62
CA PRO A 95 -7.68 14.77 -2.94
C PRO A 95 -6.19 15.14 -2.96
N GLU A 96 -5.73 15.92 -1.98
CA GLU A 96 -4.33 16.32 -1.82
C GLU A 96 -3.45 15.29 -1.10
N LYS A 97 -4.07 14.27 -0.45
CA LYS A 97 -3.33 13.22 0.28
C LYS A 97 -2.88 12.12 -0.66
N ASP A 98 -1.60 11.78 -0.60
CA ASP A 98 -1.10 10.65 -1.38
C ASP A 98 -1.47 9.30 -0.74
N ILE A 99 -1.62 8.27 -1.58
CA ILE A 99 -2.01 6.92 -1.17
C ILE A 99 -0.92 5.94 -1.57
N TRP A 100 -0.31 5.30 -0.57
CA TRP A 100 0.65 4.22 -0.72
C TRP A 100 0.02 2.88 -0.37
N LEU A 101 0.41 1.83 -1.09
CA LEU A 101 -0.06 0.48 -0.85
C LEU A 101 1.10 -0.50 -0.95
N TYR A 102 1.29 -1.32 0.09
CA TYR A 102 2.22 -2.44 0.07
C TYR A 102 1.51 -3.71 -0.37
N THR A 103 2.10 -4.44 -1.29
CA THR A 103 1.61 -5.74 -1.72
C THR A 103 2.75 -6.74 -1.90
N GLY A 104 2.54 -7.96 -1.50
CA GLY A 104 3.46 -9.05 -1.80
C GLY A 104 3.30 -9.61 -3.21
N TYR A 105 2.26 -9.21 -3.95
CA TYR A 105 2.11 -9.55 -5.36
C TYR A 105 3.07 -8.70 -6.20
N VAL A 106 3.49 -9.25 -7.34
CA VAL A 106 4.22 -8.52 -8.36
C VAL A 106 3.22 -8.00 -9.38
N LEU A 107 3.19 -6.69 -9.60
CA LEU A 107 2.29 -6.10 -10.58
C LEU A 107 2.51 -6.70 -11.98
N PRO A 108 1.45 -7.11 -12.67
CA PRO A 108 1.54 -7.81 -13.94
C PRO A 108 2.10 -6.92 -15.04
N LYS A 109 2.72 -7.52 -16.05
CA LYS A 109 3.19 -6.81 -17.26
C LYS A 109 2.11 -6.74 -18.35
N LYS A 110 1.10 -7.61 -18.32
CA LYS A 110 0.03 -7.65 -19.32
C LYS A 110 -1.31 -7.34 -18.67
N ILE A 111 -2.13 -6.60 -19.39
CA ILE A 111 -3.51 -6.35 -18.99
C ILE A 111 -4.29 -7.65 -19.07
N ASP A 112 -5.03 -7.95 -18.01
CA ASP A 112 -6.17 -8.85 -18.12
C ASP A 112 -7.30 -8.08 -18.81
N PRO A 113 -7.89 -8.58 -19.91
CA PRO A 113 -9.05 -7.97 -20.57
C PRO A 113 -10.25 -7.73 -19.63
N PHE A 114 -10.31 -8.48 -18.53
CA PHE A 114 -11.28 -8.32 -17.46
C PHE A 114 -10.60 -7.68 -16.25
N MET A 115 -10.41 -6.36 -16.27
CA MET A 115 -9.83 -5.60 -15.15
C MET A 115 -10.51 -6.01 -13.83
N SER A 116 -9.71 -6.57 -12.93
CA SER A 116 -10.17 -7.04 -11.64
C SER A 116 -10.30 -5.87 -10.64
N LEU A 117 -10.94 -6.13 -9.50
CA LEU A 117 -10.96 -5.17 -8.39
C LEU A 117 -9.55 -4.80 -7.91
N LEU A 118 -8.59 -5.74 -8.05
CA LEU A 118 -7.18 -5.52 -7.77
C LEU A 118 -6.60 -4.42 -8.66
N ASP A 119 -6.82 -4.49 -9.97
CA ASP A 119 -6.33 -3.48 -10.91
C ASP A 119 -6.91 -2.11 -10.60
N TRP A 120 -8.23 -2.02 -10.36
CA TRP A 120 -8.89 -0.77 -9.98
C TRP A 120 -8.34 -0.19 -8.67
N THR A 121 -8.02 -1.03 -7.69
CA THR A 121 -7.43 -0.62 -6.42
C THR A 121 -6.04 -0.04 -6.63
N VAL A 122 -5.20 -0.74 -7.40
CA VAL A 122 -3.83 -0.30 -7.74
C VAL A 122 -3.85 1.05 -8.46
N PHE A 123 -4.69 1.21 -9.49
CA PHE A 123 -4.76 2.46 -10.27
C PHE A 123 -5.31 3.67 -9.51
N LYS A 124 -5.91 3.47 -8.35
CA LYS A 124 -6.32 4.56 -7.45
C LYS A 124 -5.23 4.98 -6.46
N CYS A 125 -4.13 4.24 -6.36
CA CYS A 125 -2.97 4.61 -5.53
C CYS A 125 -2.04 5.58 -6.27
N ASP A 126 -1.20 6.30 -5.53
CA ASP A 126 -0.07 7.04 -6.12
C ASP A 126 1.16 6.16 -6.21
N VAL A 127 1.41 5.37 -5.16
CA VAL A 127 2.55 4.48 -5.11
C VAL A 127 2.15 3.09 -4.65
N VAL A 128 2.69 2.08 -5.32
CA VAL A 128 2.59 0.68 -4.91
C VAL A 128 3.99 0.12 -4.67
N VAL A 129 4.23 -0.38 -3.47
CA VAL A 129 5.43 -1.17 -3.16
C VAL A 129 5.09 -2.63 -3.38
N ASP A 130 5.61 -3.21 -4.47
CA ASP A 130 5.24 -4.55 -4.93
C ASP A 130 6.35 -5.59 -4.75
N GLY A 131 5.94 -6.84 -4.70
CA GLY A 131 6.80 -8.01 -4.55
C GLY A 131 6.91 -8.53 -3.12
N PRO A 132 7.05 -9.84 -2.93
CA PRO A 132 7.18 -10.45 -1.62
C PRO A 132 8.54 -10.06 -1.00
N PHE A 133 8.59 -9.99 0.33
CA PHE A 133 9.88 -9.87 1.01
C PHE A 133 10.68 -11.16 0.84
N ILE A 134 11.94 -11.03 0.43
CA ILE A 134 12.89 -12.13 0.28
C ILE A 134 14.07 -11.89 1.21
N GLU A 135 14.24 -12.75 2.23
CA GLU A 135 15.23 -12.57 3.28
C GLU A 135 16.66 -12.53 2.75
N ASP A 136 17.00 -13.38 1.79
CA ASP A 136 18.34 -13.38 1.14
C ASP A 136 18.65 -12.10 0.34
N GLN A 137 17.62 -11.29 0.06
CA GLN A 137 17.75 -10.01 -0.62
C GLN A 137 17.50 -8.81 0.30
N LYS A 138 17.41 -9.05 1.61
CA LYS A 138 17.21 -8.02 2.63
C LYS A 138 18.30 -6.96 2.53
N ASP A 139 17.89 -5.69 2.53
CA ASP A 139 18.80 -4.56 2.48
C ASP A 139 18.19 -3.37 3.23
N LEU A 140 18.78 -3.02 4.37
CA LEU A 140 18.28 -1.95 5.24
C LEU A 140 18.62 -0.55 4.74
N THR A 141 19.35 -0.42 3.64
CA THR A 141 19.67 0.88 3.01
C THR A 141 18.63 1.33 2.00
N LEU A 142 17.73 0.42 1.61
CA LEU A 142 16.65 0.72 0.67
C LEU A 142 15.57 1.60 1.30
N LEU A 143 15.04 2.53 0.52
CA LEU A 143 13.95 3.38 0.96
C LEU A 143 12.60 2.67 0.80
N PHE A 144 11.82 2.62 1.88
CA PHE A 144 10.44 2.14 1.95
C PHE A 144 10.20 0.71 1.43
N ARG A 145 11.24 -0.12 1.34
CA ARG A 145 11.14 -1.54 1.00
C ARG A 145 12.19 -2.36 1.76
N GLY A 146 11.90 -3.63 2.00
CA GLY A 146 12.73 -4.49 2.85
C GLY A 146 13.76 -5.33 2.10
N SER A 147 13.56 -5.60 0.81
CA SER A 147 14.42 -6.46 -0.02
C SER A 147 14.56 -5.95 -1.46
N ARG A 148 15.70 -6.27 -2.09
CA ARG A 148 16.08 -5.73 -3.40
C ARG A 148 15.15 -6.09 -4.55
N ASN A 149 14.42 -7.20 -4.46
CA ASN A 149 13.43 -7.62 -5.46
C ASN A 149 12.16 -6.76 -5.44
N GLN A 150 11.86 -6.08 -4.33
CA GLN A 150 10.69 -5.22 -4.23
C GLN A 150 10.89 -3.94 -5.04
N ARG A 151 9.79 -3.45 -5.65
CA ARG A 151 9.81 -2.22 -6.45
C ARG A 151 8.92 -1.17 -5.80
N VAL A 152 9.33 0.09 -5.92
CA VAL A 152 8.47 1.25 -5.60
C VAL A 152 7.95 1.78 -6.92
N VAL A 153 6.69 1.54 -7.21
CA VAL A 153 6.05 1.85 -8.49
C VAL A 153 5.21 3.10 -8.37
N TYR A 154 5.51 4.13 -9.15
CA TYR A 154 4.75 5.38 -9.22
C TYR A 154 3.66 5.24 -10.29
N ILE A 155 2.42 5.20 -9.85
CA ILE A 155 1.27 4.88 -10.71
C ILE A 155 0.93 6.02 -11.69
N PRO A 156 0.95 7.32 -11.31
CA PRO A 156 0.59 8.40 -12.23
C PRO A 156 1.42 8.46 -13.52
N ASP A 157 2.71 8.09 -13.46
CA ASP A 157 3.60 8.08 -14.62
C ASP A 157 3.66 6.71 -15.32
N SER A 158 2.92 5.74 -14.81
CA SER A 158 2.77 4.42 -15.44
C SER A 158 1.72 4.51 -16.55
N TYR A 159 1.95 3.81 -17.65
CA TYR A 159 1.04 3.86 -18.80
C TYR A 159 0.82 2.49 -19.43
N ILE A 160 -0.18 2.43 -20.32
CA ILE A 160 -0.56 1.22 -21.03
C ILE A 160 -0.28 1.42 -22.52
N GLU A 161 0.47 0.51 -23.13
CA GLU A 161 0.71 0.49 -24.56
C GLU A 161 0.58 -0.94 -25.11
N ASN A 162 -0.22 -1.12 -26.16
CA ASN A 162 -0.43 -2.41 -26.83
C ASN A 162 -0.80 -3.57 -25.88
N GLY A 163 -1.65 -3.30 -24.88
CA GLY A 163 -2.06 -4.31 -23.88
C GLY A 163 -0.98 -4.68 -22.86
N THR A 164 0.06 -3.85 -22.75
CA THR A 164 1.17 -4.03 -21.80
C THR A 164 1.23 -2.85 -20.85
N TYR A 165 1.41 -3.14 -19.55
CA TYR A 165 1.69 -2.12 -18.53
C TYR A 165 3.17 -1.73 -18.57
N HIS A 166 3.43 -0.44 -18.63
CA HIS A 166 4.75 0.16 -18.46
C HIS A 166 4.80 0.86 -17.11
N TRP A 167 5.24 0.10 -16.10
CA TRP A 167 5.33 0.59 -14.73
C TRP A 167 6.52 1.53 -14.55
N HIS A 168 6.29 2.73 -14.01
CA HIS A 168 7.37 3.63 -13.62
C HIS A 168 7.93 3.21 -12.26
N VAL A 169 9.03 2.47 -12.27
CA VAL A 169 9.73 2.01 -11.06
C VAL A 169 10.72 3.07 -10.62
N LEU A 170 10.48 3.64 -9.44
CA LEU A 170 11.33 4.69 -8.87
C LEU A 170 12.66 4.15 -8.36
N THR A 171 13.72 4.88 -8.63
CA THR A 171 15.02 4.72 -7.99
C THR A 171 15.04 5.37 -6.60
N ASP A 172 15.98 4.96 -5.73
CA ASP A 172 16.14 5.60 -4.41
C ASP A 172 16.51 7.08 -4.53
N GLU A 173 17.15 7.51 -5.64
CA GLU A 173 17.45 8.91 -5.90
C GLU A 173 16.19 9.74 -6.19
N GLU A 174 15.28 9.22 -7.00
CA GLU A 174 13.98 9.85 -7.29
C GLU A 174 13.12 9.93 -6.03
N ILE A 175 13.11 8.85 -5.22
CA ILE A 175 12.41 8.83 -3.94
C ILE A 175 12.96 9.94 -3.00
N ARG A 176 14.28 10.09 -2.90
CA ARG A 176 14.91 11.16 -2.08
C ARG A 176 14.60 12.56 -2.60
N LYS A 177 14.45 12.74 -3.90
CA LYS A 177 14.10 14.03 -4.51
C LYS A 177 12.63 14.41 -4.35
N GLY A 178 11.80 13.49 -3.86
CA GLY A 178 10.38 13.76 -3.61
C GLY A 178 9.55 13.87 -4.89
N VAL A 179 9.71 12.96 -5.83
CA VAL A 179 8.94 12.91 -7.10
C VAL A 179 7.42 12.78 -6.88
N PHE A 180 6.98 12.65 -5.64
CA PHE A 180 5.58 12.48 -5.23
C PHE A 180 4.84 13.80 -4.93
N SER A 181 5.47 14.96 -5.07
CA SER A 181 4.93 16.29 -4.74
C SER A 181 4.56 17.08 -5.98
#